data_55585d9d7a0c5acd22a7067664450f9e
#
_entry.id   55585d9d7a0c5acd22a7067664450f9e
#
_cell.length_a   1.000
_cell.length_b   1.000
_cell.length_c   1.000
_cell.angle_alpha   90.00
_cell.angle_beta   90.00
_cell.angle_gamma   90.00
#
_symmetry.space_group_name_H-M   'P 1'
#
loop_
_entity.id
_entity.type
_entity.pdbx_description
1 polymer ?
#
loop_
_entity_poly.entity_id
_entity_poly.type
_entity_poly.pdbx_seq_one_letter_code
_entity_poly.pdbx_strand_id
1 'polypeptide(L)'
;GDVYKRQTYYKMYPTEHYQALPPGETITFTILSEGNVINVSSVPEGAYMVTTDEKGKPLQPQNVPIEIELFKPDTQWVSSRNSFPYADGNYFYKQNDDFSKPVDCDMLSLFPAPKKVEKTGGVSSFSQKVCLKFDDAFKEEALLLKSQLTSLLRCNVSDKDEETIIELKKMEVPITCQYPDEYYEIVIKNNRLTLKASDTHGIFNACQTLLALLDNMEL
;
A
#
# COMPACT_ATOMS: atom_id res chain seq x y z
N GLY A 1 -3.39 12.19 -16.54
CA GLY A 1 -3.10 13.63 -16.53
C GLY A 1 -1.66 13.87 -16.14
N ASP A 2 -0.96 14.67 -16.92
CA ASP A 2 0.48 14.91 -16.85
C ASP A 2 0.97 15.33 -15.46
N VAL A 3 1.59 14.42 -14.75
CA VAL A 3 2.26 14.66 -13.47
C VAL A 3 3.35 15.75 -13.61
N TYR A 4 3.93 15.90 -14.79
CA TYR A 4 5.00 16.86 -15.08
C TYR A 4 4.58 18.34 -15.14
N LYS A 5 3.30 18.66 -15.22
CA LYS A 5 2.81 20.05 -15.28
C LYS A 5 2.86 20.81 -13.94
N ARG A 6 3.25 20.17 -12.85
CA ARG A 6 3.30 20.79 -11.52
C ARG A 6 4.71 21.01 -10.98
N GLN A 7 5.74 20.75 -11.77
CA GLN A 7 7.11 21.02 -11.36
C GLN A 7 7.42 22.51 -11.57
N THR A 8 7.83 23.18 -10.51
CA THR A 8 8.25 24.57 -10.55
C THR A 8 9.76 24.61 -10.76
N TYR A 9 10.19 25.29 -11.81
CA TYR A 9 11.58 25.47 -12.14
C TYR A 9 12.04 26.83 -11.65
N TYR A 10 13.08 26.84 -10.82
CA TYR A 10 13.64 28.06 -10.26
C TYR A 10 14.99 28.36 -10.88
N LYS A 11 15.21 29.65 -11.25
CA LYS A 11 16.51 30.16 -11.71
C LYS A 11 16.98 31.23 -10.76
N MET A 12 18.23 31.08 -10.29
CA MET A 12 18.89 32.10 -9.49
C MET A 12 19.98 32.74 -10.32
N TYR A 13 20.03 34.08 -10.30
CA TYR A 13 21.05 34.85 -10.95
C TYR A 13 21.81 35.67 -9.93
N PRO A 14 23.14 35.85 -10.08
CA PRO A 14 23.88 36.81 -9.27
C PRO A 14 23.33 38.20 -9.52
N THR A 15 23.24 38.99 -8.46
CA THR A 15 22.88 40.40 -8.54
C THR A 15 24.14 41.25 -8.81
N GLU A 16 23.97 42.53 -9.14
CA GLU A 16 25.09 43.48 -9.33
C GLU A 16 25.98 43.63 -8.07
N HIS A 17 25.48 43.26 -6.90
CA HIS A 17 26.26 43.31 -5.66
C HIS A 17 27.03 42.01 -5.39
N TYR A 18 26.85 41.00 -6.23
CA TYR A 18 27.52 39.74 -6.07
C TYR A 18 28.89 39.77 -6.75
N GLN A 19 29.95 39.58 -5.95
CA GLN A 19 31.29 39.37 -6.46
C GLN A 19 31.51 37.90 -6.74
N ALA A 20 32.44 37.59 -7.65
CA ALA A 20 32.75 36.21 -7.97
C ALA A 20 33.09 35.39 -6.71
N LEU A 21 32.57 34.16 -6.62
CA LEU A 21 32.93 33.21 -5.52
C LEU A 21 34.33 32.69 -5.80
N PRO A 22 35.33 32.98 -4.93
CA PRO A 22 36.69 32.45 -5.08
C PRO A 22 36.70 30.92 -4.91
N PRO A 23 37.66 30.20 -5.48
CA PRO A 23 37.82 28.77 -5.25
C PRO A 23 37.99 28.44 -3.76
N GLY A 24 37.21 27.48 -3.29
CA GLY A 24 37.22 27.05 -1.87
C GLY A 24 36.30 27.84 -0.93
N GLU A 25 35.67 28.90 -1.43
CA GLU A 25 34.67 29.69 -0.68
C GLU A 25 33.28 29.07 -0.80
N THR A 26 32.45 29.36 0.21
CA THR A 26 31.06 28.88 0.29
C THR A 26 30.09 30.06 0.32
N ILE A 27 29.02 29.97 -0.42
CA ILE A 27 27.91 30.91 -0.33
C ILE A 27 26.71 30.27 0.33
N THR A 28 26.08 31.00 1.23
CA THR A 28 24.84 30.57 1.89
C THR A 28 23.71 31.51 1.46
N PHE A 29 22.61 30.93 1.06
CA PHE A 29 21.39 31.67 0.75
C PHE A 29 20.16 30.98 1.32
N THR A 30 19.12 31.73 1.62
CA THR A 30 17.87 31.23 2.16
C THR A 30 16.77 31.33 1.12
N ILE A 31 16.07 30.25 0.89
CA ILE A 31 14.89 30.22 0.04
C ILE A 31 13.66 30.28 0.96
N LEU A 32 12.81 31.28 0.74
CA LEU A 32 11.52 31.38 1.40
C LEU A 32 10.44 30.88 0.44
N SER A 33 9.66 29.94 0.87
CA SER A 33 8.53 29.42 0.11
C SER A 33 7.25 29.54 0.92
N GLU A 34 6.11 29.60 0.23
CA GLU A 34 4.82 29.45 0.89
C GLU A 34 4.55 27.96 1.17
N GLY A 35 3.97 27.70 2.34
CA GLY A 35 3.66 26.33 2.78
C GLY A 35 4.71 25.73 3.70
N ASN A 36 4.48 24.48 4.08
CA ASN A 36 5.36 23.73 5.00
C ASN A 36 6.16 22.69 4.21
N VAL A 37 7.47 22.67 4.39
CA VAL A 37 8.33 21.59 3.92
C VAL A 37 8.28 20.46 4.94
N ILE A 38 7.47 19.43 4.68
CA ILE A 38 7.14 18.41 5.68
C ILE A 38 7.99 17.14 5.53
N ASN A 39 8.57 16.93 4.37
CA ASN A 39 9.43 15.77 4.14
C ASN A 39 10.53 16.11 3.12
N VAL A 40 11.48 15.18 3.01
CA VAL A 40 12.66 15.33 2.12
C VAL A 40 12.25 15.51 0.66
N SER A 41 11.14 14.91 0.23
CA SER A 41 10.64 15.04 -1.14
C SER A 41 10.06 16.43 -1.46
N SER A 42 9.90 17.29 -0.47
CA SER A 42 9.50 18.70 -0.65
C SER A 42 10.69 19.64 -0.85
N VAL A 43 11.92 19.14 -0.75
CA VAL A 43 13.13 19.91 -1.00
C VAL A 43 13.39 19.98 -2.51
N PRO A 44 13.86 21.12 -3.04
CA PRO A 44 14.25 21.20 -4.45
C PRO A 44 15.29 20.17 -4.83
N GLU A 45 15.07 19.47 -5.93
CA GLU A 45 15.98 18.45 -6.48
C GLU A 45 16.52 18.87 -7.85
N GLY A 46 17.60 18.21 -8.27
CA GLY A 46 18.12 18.38 -9.63
C GLY A 46 18.81 19.73 -9.86
N ALA A 47 19.60 20.18 -8.90
CA ALA A 47 20.37 21.43 -9.07
C ALA A 47 21.45 21.28 -10.12
N TYR A 48 21.60 22.31 -10.94
CA TYR A 48 22.70 22.44 -11.89
C TYR A 48 23.15 23.89 -11.99
N MET A 49 24.39 24.06 -12.35
CA MET A 49 25.01 25.37 -12.55
C MET A 49 25.30 25.60 -14.02
N VAL A 50 25.00 26.80 -14.50
CA VAL A 50 25.37 27.26 -15.83
C VAL A 50 26.34 28.42 -15.67
N THR A 51 27.57 28.23 -16.12
CA THR A 51 28.56 29.30 -16.21
C THR A 51 28.57 29.90 -17.61
N THR A 52 29.20 31.05 -17.77
CA THR A 52 29.36 31.70 -19.07
C THR A 52 30.85 31.78 -19.45
N ASP A 53 31.13 31.78 -20.74
CA ASP A 53 32.46 32.08 -21.25
C ASP A 53 32.78 33.58 -21.10
N GLU A 54 34.00 33.97 -21.48
CA GLU A 54 34.46 35.37 -21.47
C GLU A 54 33.60 36.32 -22.33
N LYS A 55 32.83 35.78 -23.26
CA LYS A 55 31.91 36.52 -24.13
C LYS A 55 30.46 36.52 -23.60
N GLY A 56 30.24 35.98 -22.42
CA GLY A 56 28.91 35.88 -21.81
C GLY A 56 28.01 34.79 -22.41
N LYS A 57 28.53 33.84 -23.23
CA LYS A 57 27.78 32.74 -23.79
C LYS A 57 27.66 31.62 -22.78
N PRO A 58 26.46 31.08 -22.54
CA PRO A 58 26.28 29.95 -21.61
C PRO A 58 27.10 28.74 -22.04
N LEU A 59 27.78 28.14 -21.09
CA LEU A 59 28.44 26.84 -21.21
C LEU A 59 27.50 25.71 -20.90
N GLN A 60 27.96 24.48 -21.09
CA GLN A 60 27.17 23.29 -20.76
C GLN A 60 26.82 23.26 -19.24
N PRO A 61 25.56 22.96 -18.89
CA PRO A 61 25.16 22.83 -17.51
C PRO A 61 25.98 21.76 -16.79
N GLN A 62 26.38 22.10 -15.59
CA GLN A 62 27.07 21.14 -14.68
C GLN A 62 26.13 20.75 -13.54
N ASN A 63 25.93 19.46 -13.36
CA ASN A 63 25.15 18.95 -12.25
C ASN A 63 25.85 19.29 -10.92
N VAL A 64 25.08 19.80 -9.97
CA VAL A 64 25.53 20.07 -8.62
C VAL A 64 24.93 18.98 -7.73
N PRO A 65 25.74 18.15 -7.05
CA PRO A 65 25.22 17.18 -6.10
C PRO A 65 24.54 17.91 -4.94
N ILE A 66 23.38 17.43 -4.55
CA ILE A 66 22.64 17.95 -3.41
C ILE A 66 22.79 16.96 -2.27
N GLU A 67 23.28 17.42 -1.13
CA GLU A 67 23.26 16.70 0.12
C GLU A 67 22.17 17.30 1.01
N ILE A 68 21.22 16.48 1.46
CA ILE A 68 20.10 16.95 2.27
C ILE A 68 20.35 16.53 3.70
N GLU A 69 20.52 17.49 4.59
CA GLU A 69 20.51 17.22 6.01
C GLU A 69 19.10 16.92 6.49
N LEU A 70 18.95 15.88 7.29
CA LEU A 70 17.67 15.54 7.90
C LEU A 70 17.18 16.68 8.81
N PHE A 71 15.89 16.92 8.79
CA PHE A 71 15.27 17.93 9.63
C PHE A 71 15.50 17.62 11.12
N LYS A 72 15.93 18.61 11.86
CA LYS A 72 16.02 18.54 13.34
C LYS A 72 14.63 18.81 13.92
N PRO A 73 14.06 17.86 14.68
CA PRO A 73 12.62 17.84 14.96
C PRO A 73 12.06 19.10 15.62
N ASP A 74 12.76 19.67 16.60
CA ASP A 74 12.10 20.58 17.54
C ASP A 74 12.16 22.07 17.18
N THR A 75 13.07 22.47 16.27
CA THR A 75 13.29 23.90 15.99
C THR A 75 12.85 24.35 14.59
N GLN A 76 12.66 23.43 13.68
CA GLN A 76 12.36 23.75 12.28
C GLN A 76 10.86 23.78 11.99
N TRP A 77 10.04 23.22 12.86
CA TRP A 77 8.60 23.03 12.67
C TRP A 77 7.71 23.95 13.47
N VAL A 78 8.25 24.59 14.50
CA VAL A 78 7.51 25.49 15.37
C VAL A 78 7.55 26.88 14.79
N SER A 79 6.52 27.26 14.03
CA SER A 79 6.26 28.67 13.78
C SER A 79 5.44 29.23 14.93
N SER A 80 5.61 30.52 15.22
CA SER A 80 4.82 31.23 16.22
C SER A 80 3.30 31.22 15.97
N ARG A 81 2.86 30.70 14.84
CA ARG A 81 1.46 30.59 14.40
C ARG A 81 0.89 29.16 14.43
N ASN A 82 1.74 28.14 14.42
CA ASN A 82 1.30 26.74 14.39
C ASN A 82 2.10 25.94 15.41
N SER A 83 1.49 25.64 16.53
CA SER A 83 2.03 24.77 17.59
C SER A 83 1.66 23.28 17.39
N PHE A 84 1.40 22.85 16.16
CA PHE A 84 1.14 21.45 15.92
C PHE A 84 2.44 20.65 15.98
N PRO A 85 2.49 19.57 16.77
CA PRO A 85 3.63 18.68 16.75
C PRO A 85 3.81 18.12 15.34
N TYR A 86 5.05 18.01 14.91
CA TYR A 86 5.34 17.34 13.66
C TYR A 86 4.95 15.86 13.77
N ALA A 87 4.01 15.45 12.92
CA ALA A 87 3.53 14.08 12.85
C ALA A 87 4.49 13.23 12.04
N ASP A 88 5.60 12.82 12.65
CA ASP A 88 6.54 11.84 12.11
C ASP A 88 6.08 10.38 12.38
N GLY A 89 6.86 9.41 11.92
CA GLY A 89 6.57 8.00 12.18
C GLY A 89 6.50 7.66 13.66
N ASN A 90 7.31 8.31 14.50
CA ASN A 90 7.28 8.11 15.96
C ASN A 90 6.02 8.68 16.60
N TYR A 91 5.55 9.83 16.11
CA TYR A 91 4.30 10.41 16.57
C TYR A 91 3.13 9.47 16.32
N PHE A 92 3.00 8.96 15.09
CA PHE A 92 1.95 8.00 14.76
C PHE A 92 2.12 6.66 15.49
N TYR A 93 3.34 6.18 15.66
CA TYR A 93 3.59 4.97 16.43
C TYR A 93 3.12 5.13 17.88
N LYS A 94 3.47 6.25 18.53
CA LYS A 94 3.02 6.53 19.90
C LYS A 94 1.51 6.72 20.01
N GLN A 95 0.87 7.37 19.02
CA GLN A 95 -0.58 7.50 19.00
C GLN A 95 -1.28 6.14 18.84
N ASN A 96 -0.64 5.19 18.13
CA ASN A 96 -1.19 3.87 17.90
C ASN A 96 -0.77 2.86 19.00
N ASP A 97 0.06 3.24 19.96
CA ASP A 97 0.53 2.35 21.02
C ASP A 97 -0.63 1.81 21.89
N ASP A 98 -1.68 2.60 22.09
CA ASP A 98 -2.90 2.17 22.77
C ASP A 98 -3.71 1.15 21.96
N PHE A 99 -3.55 1.11 20.61
CA PHE A 99 -4.21 0.13 19.75
C PHE A 99 -3.46 -1.21 19.68
N SER A 100 -2.22 -1.27 20.16
CA SER A 100 -1.41 -2.49 20.19
C SER A 100 -1.83 -3.46 21.29
N LYS A 101 -2.69 -3.04 22.22
CA LYS A 101 -3.29 -3.97 23.19
C LYS A 101 -4.34 -4.79 22.47
N PRO A 102 -4.17 -6.12 22.38
CA PRO A 102 -5.21 -6.96 21.82
C PRO A 102 -6.48 -6.72 22.64
N VAL A 103 -7.47 -6.14 22.01
CA VAL A 103 -8.82 -6.19 22.54
C VAL A 103 -9.15 -7.69 22.54
N ASP A 104 -9.50 -8.21 23.70
CA ASP A 104 -9.94 -9.61 23.87
C ASP A 104 -11.28 -9.76 23.14
N CYS A 105 -11.23 -9.74 21.82
CA CYS A 105 -12.38 -9.88 20.96
C CYS A 105 -12.14 -11.11 20.08
N ASP A 106 -13.14 -11.95 20.06
CA ASP A 106 -13.34 -13.11 19.19
C ASP A 106 -13.35 -12.75 17.68
N MET A 107 -12.53 -11.79 17.29
CA MET A 107 -12.44 -11.33 15.90
C MET A 107 -11.55 -12.28 15.11
N LEU A 108 -12.03 -12.65 13.93
CA LEU A 108 -11.19 -13.31 12.94
C LEU A 108 -10.00 -12.38 12.63
N SER A 109 -8.78 -12.95 12.64
CA SER A 109 -7.55 -12.24 12.24
C SER A 109 -7.51 -12.01 10.73
N LEU A 110 -8.58 -11.44 10.17
CA LEU A 110 -8.73 -11.13 8.75
C LEU A 110 -8.70 -9.63 8.50
N PHE A 111 -7.88 -9.22 7.55
CA PHE A 111 -7.86 -7.86 7.06
C PHE A 111 -7.89 -7.86 5.51
N PRO A 112 -8.80 -7.07 4.90
CA PRO A 112 -9.86 -6.26 5.52
C PRO A 112 -10.92 -7.11 6.25
N ALA A 113 -11.51 -6.53 7.30
CA ALA A 113 -12.52 -7.22 8.10
C ALA A 113 -13.78 -7.50 7.28
N PRO A 114 -14.35 -8.72 7.38
CA PRO A 114 -15.62 -9.05 6.74
C PRO A 114 -16.76 -8.14 7.24
N LYS A 115 -17.68 -7.74 6.36
CA LYS A 115 -18.84 -6.93 6.74
C LYS A 115 -19.79 -7.66 7.69
N LYS A 116 -19.86 -8.98 7.58
CA LYS A 116 -20.72 -9.82 8.41
C LYS A 116 -20.05 -11.16 8.64
N VAL A 117 -20.02 -11.60 9.88
CA VAL A 117 -19.54 -12.92 10.29
C VAL A 117 -20.60 -13.57 11.17
N GLU A 118 -20.98 -14.78 10.84
CA GLU A 118 -21.90 -15.61 11.64
C GLU A 118 -21.20 -16.90 12.04
N LYS A 119 -21.10 -17.15 13.34
CA LYS A 119 -20.60 -18.42 13.87
C LYS A 119 -21.78 -19.38 14.01
N THR A 120 -21.78 -20.45 13.24
CA THR A 120 -22.86 -21.46 13.26
C THR A 120 -22.58 -22.64 14.20
N GLY A 121 -21.42 -22.62 14.88
CA GLY A 121 -20.93 -23.69 15.71
C GLY A 121 -20.25 -24.82 14.92
N GLY A 122 -19.55 -25.70 15.64
CA GLY A 122 -18.77 -26.78 15.04
C GLY A 122 -17.35 -26.37 14.69
N VAL A 123 -16.51 -27.37 14.44
CA VAL A 123 -15.12 -27.23 14.01
C VAL A 123 -14.98 -27.89 12.67
N SER A 124 -14.30 -27.23 11.74
CA SER A 124 -13.89 -27.79 10.45
C SER A 124 -12.37 -27.85 10.43
N SER A 125 -11.82 -29.00 10.05
CA SER A 125 -10.39 -29.16 9.83
C SER A 125 -10.07 -28.92 8.35
N PHE A 126 -8.92 -28.36 8.07
CA PHE A 126 -8.41 -28.23 6.71
C PHE A 126 -7.33 -29.30 6.48
N SER A 127 -7.51 -30.10 5.44
CA SER A 127 -6.52 -31.10 5.01
C SER A 127 -5.78 -30.59 3.77
N GLN A 128 -4.50 -30.96 3.65
CA GLN A 128 -3.73 -30.69 2.44
C GLN A 128 -4.20 -31.47 1.20
N LYS A 129 -5.12 -32.44 1.36
CA LYS A 129 -5.81 -33.10 0.26
C LYS A 129 -7.10 -32.38 -0.05
N VAL A 130 -7.10 -31.63 -1.13
CA VAL A 130 -8.19 -30.72 -1.49
C VAL A 130 -8.84 -31.15 -2.80
N CYS A 131 -10.15 -31.31 -2.79
CA CYS A 131 -10.98 -31.35 -3.99
C CYS A 131 -11.44 -29.95 -4.35
N LEU A 132 -11.13 -29.48 -5.55
CA LEU A 132 -11.57 -28.19 -6.05
C LEU A 132 -12.65 -28.36 -7.12
N LYS A 133 -13.85 -27.85 -6.82
CA LYS A 133 -15.00 -27.83 -7.73
C LYS A 133 -15.34 -26.38 -8.07
N PHE A 134 -15.79 -26.10 -9.27
CA PHE A 134 -16.13 -24.75 -9.68
C PHE A 134 -17.16 -24.73 -10.81
N ASP A 135 -17.94 -23.66 -10.85
CA ASP A 135 -18.79 -23.34 -11.99
C ASP A 135 -17.91 -22.82 -13.15
N ASP A 136 -18.26 -23.13 -14.38
CA ASP A 136 -17.48 -22.79 -15.58
C ASP A 136 -17.15 -21.28 -15.67
N ALA A 137 -18.04 -20.44 -15.14
CA ALA A 137 -17.85 -18.99 -15.10
C ALA A 137 -16.60 -18.54 -14.27
N PHE A 138 -16.10 -19.39 -13.39
CA PHE A 138 -14.99 -19.11 -12.47
C PHE A 138 -13.76 -19.96 -12.73
N LYS A 139 -13.61 -20.45 -13.94
CA LYS A 139 -12.52 -21.35 -14.31
C LYS A 139 -11.13 -20.76 -14.11
N GLU A 140 -10.93 -19.51 -14.52
CA GLU A 140 -9.63 -18.85 -14.42
C GLU A 140 -9.23 -18.61 -12.95
N GLU A 141 -10.17 -18.16 -12.12
CA GLU A 141 -9.98 -17.95 -10.69
C GLU A 141 -9.75 -19.27 -9.95
N ALA A 142 -10.41 -20.35 -10.36
CA ALA A 142 -10.18 -21.68 -9.83
C ALA A 142 -8.78 -22.21 -10.16
N LEU A 143 -8.29 -21.99 -11.38
CA LEU A 143 -6.93 -22.35 -11.75
C LEU A 143 -5.89 -21.55 -10.98
N LEU A 144 -6.12 -20.26 -10.79
CA LEU A 144 -5.27 -19.41 -9.95
C LEU A 144 -5.26 -19.89 -8.50
N LEU A 145 -6.44 -20.16 -7.90
CA LEU A 145 -6.55 -20.68 -6.54
C LEU A 145 -5.82 -22.02 -6.40
N LYS A 146 -5.98 -22.92 -7.36
CA LYS A 146 -5.27 -24.20 -7.39
C LYS A 146 -3.75 -24.00 -7.35
N SER A 147 -3.23 -23.08 -8.16
CA SER A 147 -1.80 -22.76 -8.19
C SER A 147 -1.33 -22.22 -6.84
N GLN A 148 -2.09 -21.31 -6.22
CA GLN A 148 -1.77 -20.71 -4.93
C GLN A 148 -1.83 -21.74 -3.77
N LEU A 149 -2.86 -22.58 -3.71
CA LEU A 149 -2.96 -23.65 -2.72
C LEU A 149 -1.77 -24.63 -2.84
N THR A 150 -1.35 -24.95 -4.06
CA THR A 150 -0.22 -25.84 -4.28
C THR A 150 1.11 -25.20 -3.89
N SER A 151 1.35 -23.96 -4.30
CA SER A 151 2.64 -23.29 -4.11
C SER A 151 2.83 -22.75 -2.69
N LEU A 152 1.80 -22.15 -2.09
CA LEU A 152 1.88 -21.50 -0.78
C LEU A 152 1.62 -22.49 0.37
N LEU A 153 0.56 -23.30 0.25
CA LEU A 153 0.11 -24.19 1.32
C LEU A 153 0.48 -25.67 1.09
N ARG A 154 1.19 -25.95 0.00
CA ARG A 154 1.64 -27.33 -0.36
C ARG A 154 0.51 -28.34 -0.47
N CYS A 155 -0.71 -27.88 -0.82
CA CYS A 155 -1.85 -28.74 -0.99
C CYS A 155 -1.73 -29.61 -2.24
N ASN A 156 -2.23 -30.84 -2.16
CA ASN A 156 -2.49 -31.71 -3.30
C ASN A 156 -3.94 -31.46 -3.76
N VAL A 157 -4.10 -30.73 -4.86
CA VAL A 157 -5.40 -30.29 -5.37
C VAL A 157 -5.84 -31.13 -6.57
N SER A 158 -6.94 -31.87 -6.41
CA SER A 158 -7.52 -32.76 -7.40
C SER A 158 -8.97 -32.37 -7.73
N ASP A 159 -9.57 -33.05 -8.71
CA ASP A 159 -11.00 -33.00 -9.06
C ASP A 159 -11.83 -34.12 -8.40
N LYS A 160 -11.14 -35.03 -7.70
CA LYS A 160 -11.79 -36.15 -6.98
C LYS A 160 -12.17 -35.73 -5.57
N ASP A 161 -13.18 -36.37 -5.02
CA ASP A 161 -13.58 -36.13 -3.64
C ASP A 161 -12.43 -36.46 -2.66
N GLU A 162 -12.07 -35.49 -1.86
CA GLU A 162 -10.97 -35.50 -0.90
C GLU A 162 -11.49 -35.08 0.50
N GLU A 163 -10.61 -35.08 1.48
CA GLU A 163 -10.95 -34.72 2.86
C GLU A 163 -11.46 -33.30 3.02
N THR A 164 -10.89 -32.35 2.26
CA THR A 164 -11.37 -30.97 2.17
C THR A 164 -11.95 -30.71 0.79
N ILE A 165 -13.12 -30.10 0.75
CA ILE A 165 -13.77 -29.72 -0.51
C ILE A 165 -13.89 -28.20 -0.57
N ILE A 166 -13.35 -27.60 -1.63
CA ILE A 166 -13.53 -26.18 -1.96
C ILE A 166 -14.43 -26.09 -3.17
N GLU A 167 -15.48 -25.29 -3.08
CA GLU A 167 -16.43 -25.08 -4.18
C GLU A 167 -16.56 -23.60 -4.51
N LEU A 168 -16.35 -23.22 -5.78
CA LEU A 168 -16.61 -21.89 -6.29
C LEU A 168 -17.96 -21.91 -7.03
N LYS A 169 -18.94 -21.18 -6.51
CA LYS A 169 -20.31 -21.21 -7.01
C LYS A 169 -20.83 -19.83 -7.38
N LYS A 170 -21.52 -19.75 -8.50
CA LYS A 170 -22.25 -18.55 -8.88
C LYS A 170 -23.48 -18.37 -8.00
N MET A 171 -23.74 -17.12 -7.61
CA MET A 171 -24.93 -16.75 -6.84
C MET A 171 -25.54 -15.46 -7.35
N GLU A 172 -26.80 -15.23 -7.03
CA GLU A 172 -27.44 -13.93 -7.20
C GLU A 172 -27.16 -13.05 -6.00
N VAL A 173 -26.86 -11.78 -6.25
CA VAL A 173 -26.55 -10.81 -5.20
C VAL A 173 -27.83 -10.18 -4.67
N PRO A 174 -27.94 -9.87 -3.37
CA PRO A 174 -29.05 -9.09 -2.83
C PRO A 174 -29.22 -7.75 -3.55
N ILE A 175 -30.44 -7.37 -3.88
CA ILE A 175 -30.79 -6.12 -4.60
C ILE A 175 -30.26 -4.87 -3.89
N THR A 176 -30.00 -4.93 -2.59
CA THR A 176 -29.51 -3.83 -1.76
C THR A 176 -27.97 -3.70 -1.78
N CYS A 177 -27.27 -4.55 -2.53
CA CYS A 177 -25.81 -4.49 -2.58
C CYS A 177 -25.34 -3.30 -3.42
N GLN A 178 -24.46 -2.48 -2.86
CA GLN A 178 -23.92 -1.30 -3.54
C GLN A 178 -22.87 -1.66 -4.61
N TYR A 179 -22.13 -2.76 -4.40
CA TYR A 179 -21.08 -3.26 -5.30
C TYR A 179 -21.33 -4.75 -5.59
N PRO A 180 -22.27 -5.06 -6.48
CA PRO A 180 -22.71 -6.43 -6.73
C PRO A 180 -21.61 -7.30 -7.36
N ASP A 181 -20.74 -6.73 -8.15
CA ASP A 181 -19.61 -7.38 -8.82
C ASP A 181 -18.50 -7.79 -7.85
N GLU A 182 -18.34 -7.07 -6.73
CA GLU A 182 -17.36 -7.40 -5.70
C GLU A 182 -17.92 -8.26 -4.57
N TYR A 183 -19.22 -8.48 -4.55
CA TYR A 183 -19.89 -9.21 -3.47
C TYR A 183 -19.51 -10.68 -3.47
N TYR A 184 -19.22 -11.20 -2.28
CA TYR A 184 -19.00 -12.62 -2.07
C TYR A 184 -19.41 -13.08 -0.68
N GLU A 185 -19.61 -14.39 -0.56
CA GLU A 185 -19.86 -15.12 0.68
C GLU A 185 -18.91 -16.32 0.78
N ILE A 186 -18.43 -16.58 1.99
CA ILE A 186 -17.69 -17.80 2.32
C ILE A 186 -18.47 -18.55 3.37
N VAL A 187 -18.78 -19.81 3.10
CA VAL A 187 -19.46 -20.70 4.03
C VAL A 187 -18.55 -21.89 4.31
N ILE A 188 -18.19 -22.10 5.57
CA ILE A 188 -17.35 -23.20 6.03
C ILE A 188 -18.21 -24.13 6.89
N LYS A 189 -18.35 -25.38 6.48
CA LYS A 189 -19.11 -26.39 7.19
C LYS A 189 -18.64 -27.79 6.86
N ASN A 190 -18.34 -28.62 7.87
CA ASN A 190 -17.97 -30.02 7.71
C ASN A 190 -16.85 -30.23 6.65
N ASN A 191 -15.76 -29.52 6.77
CA ASN A 191 -14.61 -29.55 5.85
C ASN A 191 -14.95 -29.18 4.39
N ARG A 192 -16.10 -28.57 4.16
CA ARG A 192 -16.51 -28.00 2.88
C ARG A 192 -16.49 -26.47 2.98
N LEU A 193 -15.76 -25.85 2.08
CA LEU A 193 -15.58 -24.43 1.96
C LEU A 193 -16.25 -23.99 0.66
N THR A 194 -17.39 -23.34 0.77
CA THR A 194 -18.16 -22.87 -0.39
C THR A 194 -17.96 -21.36 -0.54
N LEU A 195 -17.32 -20.94 -1.63
CA LEU A 195 -17.14 -19.57 -2.02
C LEU A 195 -18.21 -19.24 -3.04
N LYS A 196 -18.95 -18.18 -2.80
CA LYS A 196 -20.07 -17.77 -3.68
C LYS A 196 -19.89 -16.32 -4.08
N ALA A 197 -20.10 -16.02 -5.36
CA ALA A 197 -20.10 -14.67 -5.90
C ALA A 197 -20.98 -14.59 -7.14
N SER A 198 -21.34 -13.37 -7.53
CA SER A 198 -22.08 -13.14 -8.78
C SER A 198 -21.15 -12.94 -9.98
N ASP A 199 -19.92 -12.50 -9.70
CA ASP A 199 -18.96 -12.10 -10.73
C ASP A 199 -17.53 -12.60 -10.39
N THR A 200 -16.65 -12.53 -11.37
CA THR A 200 -15.24 -12.94 -11.26
C THR A 200 -14.47 -12.11 -10.24
N HIS A 201 -14.76 -10.81 -10.09
CA HIS A 201 -14.15 -9.97 -9.07
C HIS A 201 -14.49 -10.45 -7.65
N GLY A 202 -15.78 -10.74 -7.41
CA GLY A 202 -16.23 -11.24 -6.11
C GLY A 202 -15.62 -12.59 -5.77
N ILE A 203 -15.56 -13.54 -6.72
CA ILE A 203 -14.96 -14.85 -6.46
C ILE A 203 -13.45 -14.76 -6.26
N PHE A 204 -12.76 -13.86 -6.98
CA PHE A 204 -11.34 -13.60 -6.74
C PHE A 204 -11.10 -13.09 -5.31
N ASN A 205 -11.88 -12.11 -4.86
CA ASN A 205 -11.80 -11.58 -3.50
C ASN A 205 -12.09 -12.66 -2.44
N ALA A 206 -13.06 -13.55 -2.70
CA ALA A 206 -13.33 -14.71 -1.85
C ALA A 206 -12.13 -15.66 -1.76
N CYS A 207 -11.47 -15.94 -2.88
CA CYS A 207 -10.27 -16.78 -2.92
C CYS A 207 -9.13 -16.17 -2.10
N GLN A 208 -8.87 -14.86 -2.21
CA GLN A 208 -7.84 -14.19 -1.44
C GLN A 208 -8.17 -14.19 0.08
N THR A 209 -9.42 -13.98 0.43
CA THR A 209 -9.89 -14.06 1.82
C THR A 209 -9.73 -15.48 2.37
N LEU A 210 -10.04 -16.51 1.59
CA LEU A 210 -9.82 -17.89 1.99
C LEU A 210 -8.34 -18.19 2.25
N LEU A 211 -7.44 -17.74 1.35
CA LEU A 211 -6.00 -17.93 1.54
C LEU A 211 -5.49 -17.25 2.81
N ALA A 212 -5.94 -16.03 3.08
CA ALA A 212 -5.60 -15.32 4.32
C ALA A 212 -6.13 -16.03 5.57
N LEU A 213 -7.32 -16.66 5.49
CA LEU A 213 -7.85 -17.49 6.57
C LEU A 213 -6.97 -18.72 6.83
N LEU A 214 -6.55 -19.40 5.77
CA LEU A 214 -5.75 -20.63 5.86
C LEU A 214 -4.32 -20.35 6.31
N ASP A 215 -3.72 -19.22 5.90
CA ASP A 215 -2.36 -18.81 6.30
C ASP A 215 -2.29 -18.51 7.81
N ASN A 216 -3.37 -18.00 8.39
CA ASN A 216 -3.47 -17.71 9.82
C ASN A 216 -3.84 -18.94 10.68
N MET A 217 -4.11 -20.08 10.06
CA MET A 217 -4.31 -21.35 10.79
C MET A 217 -2.95 -22.02 10.97
N GLU A 218 -2.62 -22.43 12.18
CA GLU A 218 -1.51 -23.35 12.42
C GLU A 218 -1.84 -24.67 11.70
N LEU A 219 -1.21 -24.92 10.55
CA LEU A 219 -1.35 -26.11 9.72
C LEU A 219 -0.38 -27.20 10.18
#